data_df371cdb35fd0042af98b370718793b3
#
_entry.id   df371cdb35fd0042af98b370718793b3
#
_cell.length_a   1.000
_cell.length_b   1.000
_cell.length_c   1.000
_cell.angle_alpha   90.00
_cell.angle_beta   90.00
_cell.angle_gamma   90.00
#
_symmetry.space_group_name_H-M   'P 1'
#
loop_
_entity.id
_entity.type
_entity.pdbx_description
1 polymer ?
#
loop_
_entity_poly.entity_id
_entity_poly.type
_entity_poly.pdbx_seq_one_letter_code
_entity_poly.pdbx_strand_id
1 'polypeptide(L)'
;MMRSGQQKLLPWLISRTNPVIAWILIIPICIQLYLIGGTTVFHTTKWTFTNYLPSTPNIVLVVTLVLVCFYCAKVGITSIAIGSGILLPFVVMLGIFLSITNTPQKDYARLTPMLEHGWGPVFNGLVYVGGGVTELLIIVLLQHHLQSKIRMWQLLLIGAILTFISLGPIIGAITEFGPVEASKQYQSPYEQWRLLRLGEYIEHVDFLSVFQWLAGATIRISLVQYLLADLLPFKNQVTKTRFLLLIATSYILLSLLPISQNDFYLWAYRLYVPATLCISVLLSLFLLYISIFTKPTKEGST
;
A
#
# COMPACT_ATOMS: atom_id res chain seq x y z
N MET A 1 -3.45 18.47 -13.73
CA MET A 1 -4.68 17.74 -13.39
C MET A 1 -5.49 18.46 -12.32
N MET A 2 -4.98 18.64 -11.11
CA MET A 2 -5.69 19.37 -10.04
C MET A 2 -6.03 20.83 -10.34
N ARG A 3 -5.31 21.48 -11.27
CA ARG A 3 -5.62 22.84 -11.73
C ARG A 3 -6.83 22.92 -12.66
N SER A 4 -7.17 21.84 -13.37
CA SER A 4 -8.21 21.80 -14.42
C SER A 4 -9.58 21.28 -13.99
N GLY A 5 -9.78 21.01 -12.72
CA GLY A 5 -11.03 20.48 -12.17
C GLY A 5 -10.85 19.13 -11.49
N GLN A 6 -11.62 18.89 -10.41
CA GLN A 6 -11.61 17.64 -9.66
C GLN A 6 -12.50 16.60 -10.36
N GLN A 7 -12.10 16.17 -11.55
CA GLN A 7 -12.84 15.19 -12.35
C GLN A 7 -12.28 13.78 -12.16
N LYS A 8 -13.10 12.77 -12.41
CA LYS A 8 -12.65 11.38 -12.50
C LYS A 8 -11.59 11.23 -13.59
N LEU A 9 -10.60 10.37 -13.36
CA LEU A 9 -9.44 10.23 -14.26
C LEU A 9 -9.84 9.80 -15.67
N LEU A 10 -10.71 8.80 -15.84
CA LEU A 10 -11.10 8.30 -17.15
C LEU A 10 -11.81 9.35 -18.02
N PRO A 11 -12.89 10.03 -17.55
CA PRO A 11 -13.50 11.13 -18.31
C PRO A 11 -12.51 12.25 -18.63
N TRP A 12 -11.62 12.59 -17.68
CA TRP A 12 -10.61 13.62 -17.90
C TRP A 12 -9.63 13.23 -19.02
N LEU A 13 -9.19 11.96 -19.06
CA LEU A 13 -8.34 11.46 -20.15
C LEU A 13 -9.05 11.49 -21.49
N ILE A 14 -10.29 11.01 -21.55
CA ILE A 14 -11.09 11.00 -22.80
C ILE A 14 -11.29 12.42 -23.33
N SER A 15 -11.53 13.40 -22.47
CA SER A 15 -11.72 14.80 -22.89
C SER A 15 -10.44 15.47 -23.43
N ARG A 16 -9.27 14.90 -23.18
CA ARG A 16 -7.97 15.49 -23.60
C ARG A 16 -7.21 14.66 -24.62
N THR A 17 -7.60 13.42 -24.81
CA THR A 17 -7.00 12.49 -25.80
C THR A 17 -8.13 11.85 -26.59
N ASN A 18 -7.99 10.60 -26.95
CA ASN A 18 -9.08 9.80 -27.52
C ASN A 18 -9.40 8.61 -26.57
N PRO A 19 -10.55 7.95 -26.73
CA PRO A 19 -10.92 6.81 -25.87
C PRO A 19 -9.88 5.71 -25.84
N VAL A 20 -9.21 5.43 -26.97
CA VAL A 20 -8.19 4.36 -27.07
C VAL A 20 -7.00 4.67 -26.18
N ILE A 21 -6.45 5.88 -26.28
CA ILE A 21 -5.30 6.32 -25.45
C ILE A 21 -5.70 6.34 -23.96
N ALA A 22 -6.91 6.80 -23.66
CA ALA A 22 -7.41 6.82 -22.29
C ALA A 22 -7.41 5.40 -21.69
N TRP A 23 -7.89 4.39 -22.43
CA TRP A 23 -7.91 3.00 -21.96
C TRP A 23 -6.51 2.38 -21.87
N ILE A 24 -5.60 2.69 -22.79
CA ILE A 24 -4.19 2.25 -22.70
C ILE A 24 -3.53 2.72 -21.41
N LEU A 25 -3.89 3.91 -20.90
CA LEU A 25 -3.37 4.41 -19.64
C LEU A 25 -4.12 3.90 -18.41
N ILE A 26 -5.42 3.63 -18.52
CA ILE A 26 -6.26 3.16 -17.41
C ILE A 26 -6.03 1.68 -17.09
N ILE A 27 -5.83 0.83 -18.10
CA ILE A 27 -5.64 -0.62 -17.89
C ILE A 27 -4.44 -0.92 -16.99
N PRO A 28 -3.23 -0.36 -17.20
CA PRO A 28 -2.11 -0.57 -16.30
C PRO A 28 -2.39 -0.11 -14.87
N ILE A 29 -3.13 0.99 -14.68
CA ILE A 29 -3.54 1.47 -13.35
C ILE A 29 -4.48 0.45 -12.69
N CYS A 30 -5.45 -0.09 -13.43
CA CYS A 30 -6.35 -1.14 -12.91
C CYS A 30 -5.58 -2.40 -12.52
N ILE A 31 -4.65 -2.86 -13.36
CA ILE A 31 -3.79 -4.01 -13.06
C ILE A 31 -2.98 -3.75 -11.79
N GLN A 32 -2.38 -2.57 -11.67
CA GLN A 32 -1.58 -2.20 -10.50
C GLN A 32 -2.42 -2.18 -9.22
N LEU A 33 -3.60 -1.55 -9.23
CA LEU A 33 -4.53 -1.57 -8.10
C LEU A 33 -4.94 -2.99 -7.73
N TYR A 34 -5.25 -3.83 -8.71
CA TYR A 34 -5.61 -5.23 -8.49
C TYR A 34 -4.46 -6.00 -7.82
N LEU A 35 -3.24 -5.82 -8.31
CA LEU A 35 -2.05 -6.47 -7.74
C LEU A 35 -1.73 -5.96 -6.33
N ILE A 36 -1.87 -4.66 -6.05
CA ILE A 36 -1.71 -4.12 -4.68
C ILE A 36 -2.66 -4.82 -3.71
N GLY A 37 -3.94 -4.95 -4.05
CA GLY A 37 -4.90 -5.63 -3.20
C GLY A 37 -4.62 -7.12 -3.05
N GLY A 38 -4.42 -7.84 -4.16
CA GLY A 38 -4.17 -9.28 -4.16
C GLY A 38 -2.90 -9.68 -3.41
N THR A 39 -1.79 -8.96 -3.66
CA THR A 39 -0.52 -9.21 -2.95
C THR A 39 -0.64 -8.90 -1.45
N THR A 40 -1.40 -7.86 -1.07
CA THR A 40 -1.64 -7.54 0.34
C THR A 40 -2.46 -8.63 1.02
N VAL A 41 -3.53 -9.14 0.38
CA VAL A 41 -4.33 -10.26 0.93
C VAL A 41 -3.44 -11.49 1.12
N PHE A 42 -2.75 -11.91 0.05
CA PHE A 42 -1.88 -13.09 0.08
C PHE A 42 -0.83 -12.99 1.19
N HIS A 43 -0.08 -11.89 1.20
CA HIS A 43 1.00 -11.67 2.15
C HIS A 43 0.49 -11.64 3.60
N THR A 44 -0.57 -10.87 3.87
CA THR A 44 -1.12 -10.73 5.21
C THR A 44 -1.64 -12.05 5.75
N THR A 45 -2.42 -12.78 4.97
CA THR A 45 -3.02 -14.05 5.44
C THR A 45 -1.99 -15.15 5.57
N LYS A 46 -1.07 -15.27 4.61
CA LYS A 46 0.00 -16.27 4.65
C LYS A 46 0.93 -16.05 5.83
N TRP A 47 1.33 -14.80 6.05
CA TRP A 47 2.19 -14.43 7.18
C TRP A 47 1.50 -14.69 8.53
N THR A 48 0.23 -14.25 8.68
CA THR A 48 -0.56 -14.47 9.90
C THR A 48 -0.73 -15.97 10.21
N PHE A 49 -1.02 -16.76 9.18
CA PHE A 49 -1.11 -18.22 9.32
C PHE A 49 0.20 -18.84 9.78
N THR A 50 1.31 -18.47 9.14
CA THR A 50 2.61 -19.10 9.42
C THR A 50 3.18 -18.70 10.77
N ASN A 51 3.01 -17.45 11.20
CA ASN A 51 3.75 -16.90 12.34
C ASN A 51 2.90 -16.66 13.59
N TYR A 52 1.57 -16.54 13.46
CA TYR A 52 0.73 -16.13 14.58
C TYR A 52 -0.44 -17.08 14.85
N LEU A 53 -1.16 -17.52 13.83
CA LEU A 53 -2.35 -18.38 13.97
C LEU A 53 -2.21 -19.71 13.19
N PRO A 54 -1.19 -20.56 13.48
CA PRO A 54 -0.96 -21.78 12.72
C PRO A 54 -2.07 -22.83 12.88
N SER A 55 -2.84 -22.77 13.97
CA SER A 55 -3.98 -23.67 14.22
C SER A 55 -5.26 -23.24 13.53
N THR A 56 -5.32 -22.02 12.97
CA THR A 56 -6.51 -21.50 12.26
C THR A 56 -6.40 -21.85 10.78
N PRO A 57 -7.42 -22.51 10.18
CA PRO A 57 -7.37 -22.82 8.75
C PRO A 57 -7.16 -21.54 7.91
N ASN A 58 -6.19 -21.57 7.00
CA ASN A 58 -5.83 -20.40 6.18
C ASN A 58 -7.04 -19.82 5.43
N ILE A 59 -7.97 -20.68 4.97
CA ILE A 59 -9.20 -20.23 4.30
C ILE A 59 -10.05 -19.31 5.18
N VAL A 60 -10.12 -19.54 6.49
CA VAL A 60 -10.87 -18.70 7.43
C VAL A 60 -10.27 -17.30 7.49
N LEU A 61 -8.95 -17.20 7.58
CA LEU A 61 -8.22 -15.93 7.60
C LEU A 61 -8.45 -15.14 6.30
N VAL A 62 -8.29 -15.82 5.16
CA VAL A 62 -8.46 -15.20 3.84
C VAL A 62 -9.89 -14.70 3.66
N VAL A 63 -10.90 -15.56 3.90
CA VAL A 63 -12.30 -15.23 3.68
C VAL A 63 -12.74 -14.10 4.60
N THR A 64 -12.38 -14.14 5.88
CA THR A 64 -12.73 -13.09 6.85
C THR A 64 -12.14 -11.75 6.43
N LEU A 65 -10.84 -11.68 6.13
CA LEU A 65 -10.20 -10.44 5.71
C LEU A 65 -10.83 -9.88 4.44
N VAL A 66 -11.01 -10.72 3.42
CA VAL A 66 -11.55 -10.28 2.13
C VAL A 66 -13.01 -9.84 2.23
N LEU A 67 -13.85 -10.51 3.04
CA LEU A 67 -15.25 -10.11 3.25
C LEU A 67 -15.37 -8.75 3.97
N VAL A 68 -14.54 -8.51 4.99
CA VAL A 68 -14.49 -7.20 5.66
C VAL A 68 -14.09 -6.11 4.67
N CYS A 69 -13.03 -6.35 3.88
CA CYS A 69 -12.57 -5.39 2.88
C CYS A 69 -13.62 -5.14 1.79
N PHE A 70 -14.27 -6.19 1.29
CA PHE A 70 -15.38 -6.09 0.33
C PHE A 70 -16.52 -5.25 0.89
N TYR A 71 -16.93 -5.50 2.14
CA TYR A 71 -17.98 -4.72 2.78
C TYR A 71 -17.63 -3.24 2.86
N CYS A 72 -16.43 -2.90 3.35
CA CYS A 72 -15.95 -1.53 3.41
C CYS A 72 -15.91 -0.87 2.02
N ALA A 73 -15.42 -1.57 1.00
CA ALA A 73 -15.39 -1.08 -0.39
C ALA A 73 -16.79 -0.88 -0.97
N LYS A 74 -17.75 -1.77 -0.66
CA LYS A 74 -19.15 -1.67 -1.08
C LYS A 74 -19.87 -0.48 -0.44
N VAL A 75 -19.64 -0.21 0.85
CA VAL A 75 -20.22 0.93 1.56
C VAL A 75 -19.70 2.25 0.97
N GLY A 76 -18.42 2.30 0.60
CA GLY A 76 -17.83 3.42 -0.15
C GLY A 76 -16.71 4.14 0.56
N ILE A 77 -16.19 5.18 -0.09
CA ILE A 77 -15.00 5.91 0.34
C ILE A 77 -15.16 6.55 1.73
N THR A 78 -16.33 6.97 2.10
CA THR A 78 -16.61 7.59 3.41
C THR A 78 -16.36 6.61 4.55
N SER A 79 -16.81 5.34 4.40
CA SER A 79 -16.56 4.30 5.40
C SER A 79 -15.07 4.02 5.56
N ILE A 80 -14.33 3.93 4.42
CA ILE A 80 -12.88 3.71 4.42
C ILE A 80 -12.17 4.89 5.08
N ALA A 81 -12.58 6.12 4.79
CA ALA A 81 -11.99 7.33 5.36
C ALA A 81 -12.23 7.43 6.87
N ILE A 82 -13.44 7.11 7.36
CA ILE A 82 -13.74 7.08 8.79
C ILE A 82 -12.91 5.98 9.47
N GLY A 83 -12.90 4.76 8.92
CA GLY A 83 -12.10 3.65 9.44
C GLY A 83 -10.61 4.01 9.51
N SER A 84 -10.06 4.60 8.45
CA SER A 84 -8.68 5.08 8.42
C SER A 84 -8.42 6.17 9.48
N GLY A 85 -9.34 7.13 9.63
CA GLY A 85 -9.23 8.22 10.60
C GLY A 85 -9.23 7.73 12.06
N ILE A 86 -9.90 6.60 12.33
CA ILE A 86 -9.90 5.98 13.67
C ILE A 86 -8.64 5.11 13.86
N LEU A 87 -8.32 4.24 12.89
CA LEU A 87 -7.25 3.26 13.05
C LEU A 87 -5.85 3.89 12.99
N LEU A 88 -5.64 4.90 12.14
CA LEU A 88 -4.32 5.50 11.93
C LEU A 88 -3.69 6.08 13.21
N PRO A 89 -4.40 6.87 14.06
CA PRO A 89 -3.83 7.34 15.32
C PRO A 89 -3.36 6.20 16.22
N PHE A 90 -4.14 5.12 16.34
CA PHE A 90 -3.74 3.95 17.14
C PHE A 90 -2.50 3.26 16.57
N VAL A 91 -2.46 3.06 15.25
CA VAL A 91 -1.30 2.46 14.55
C VAL A 91 -0.03 3.30 14.78
N VAL A 92 -0.14 4.63 14.68
CA VAL A 92 0.99 5.55 14.91
C VAL A 92 1.42 5.52 16.37
N MET A 93 0.48 5.58 17.31
CA MET A 93 0.80 5.49 18.76
C MET A 93 1.51 4.17 19.10
N LEU A 94 1.07 3.05 18.55
CA LEU A 94 1.72 1.75 18.75
C LEU A 94 3.15 1.74 18.18
N GLY A 95 3.39 2.35 17.03
CA GLY A 95 4.73 2.46 16.44
C GLY A 95 5.67 3.31 17.31
N ILE A 96 5.18 4.43 17.83
CA ILE A 96 5.93 5.30 18.75
C ILE A 96 6.21 4.54 20.06
N PHE A 97 5.20 3.89 20.62
CA PHE A 97 5.32 3.08 21.85
C PHE A 97 6.41 2.00 21.67
N LEU A 98 6.38 1.22 20.61
CA LEU A 98 7.39 0.21 20.31
C LEU A 98 8.80 0.82 20.24
N SER A 99 8.93 1.94 19.50
CA SER A 99 10.24 2.60 19.33
C SER A 99 10.84 3.10 20.64
N ILE A 100 10.00 3.66 21.53
CA ILE A 100 10.43 4.17 22.84
C ILE A 100 10.79 3.01 23.75
N THR A 101 9.93 1.99 23.84
CA THR A 101 10.13 0.89 24.79
C THR A 101 11.36 0.04 24.44
N ASN A 102 11.70 -0.11 23.14
CA ASN A 102 12.90 -0.83 22.74
C ASN A 102 14.19 0.03 22.79
N THR A 103 14.11 1.31 23.16
CA THR A 103 15.30 2.19 23.20
C THR A 103 16.46 1.61 24.03
N PRO A 104 16.25 0.96 25.19
CA PRO A 104 17.34 0.36 25.95
C PRO A 104 18.08 -0.79 25.22
N GLN A 105 17.46 -1.41 24.23
CA GLN A 105 18.03 -2.53 23.47
C GLN A 105 18.75 -2.06 22.20
N LYS A 106 18.70 -0.76 21.87
CA LYS A 106 19.25 -0.21 20.65
C LYS A 106 20.73 0.18 20.80
N ASP A 107 21.56 -0.43 19.97
CA ASP A 107 22.96 -0.05 19.82
C ASP A 107 23.15 0.79 18.55
N TYR A 108 23.18 2.10 18.72
CA TYR A 108 23.30 3.04 17.59
C TYR A 108 24.69 3.03 16.91
N ALA A 109 25.71 2.43 17.53
CA ALA A 109 27.02 2.27 16.89
C ALA A 109 26.94 1.35 15.65
N ARG A 110 25.94 0.45 15.61
CA ARG A 110 25.70 -0.43 14.46
C ARG A 110 25.25 0.28 13.18
N LEU A 111 24.90 1.57 13.26
CA LEU A 111 24.56 2.37 12.08
C LEU A 111 25.81 2.89 11.35
N THR A 112 26.99 2.73 11.94
CA THR A 112 28.25 3.22 11.36
C THR A 112 29.22 2.06 11.11
N PRO A 113 29.98 2.12 9.99
CA PRO A 113 30.03 3.15 8.94
C PRO A 113 28.87 3.04 7.95
N MET A 114 28.18 4.16 7.64
CA MET A 114 26.93 4.16 6.82
C MET A 114 27.15 3.73 5.35
N LEU A 115 28.31 3.98 4.78
CA LEU A 115 28.61 3.72 3.37
C LEU A 115 29.78 2.75 3.19
N GLU A 116 29.91 1.76 4.08
CA GLU A 116 30.98 0.77 4.05
C GLU A 116 31.14 0.08 2.69
N HIS A 117 30.01 -0.16 2.01
CA HIS A 117 29.98 -0.84 0.70
C HIS A 117 29.76 0.13 -0.46
N GLY A 118 29.98 1.44 -0.24
CA GLY A 118 29.82 2.49 -1.24
C GLY A 118 28.35 2.79 -1.60
N TRP A 119 28.17 3.50 -2.72
CA TRP A 119 26.86 3.97 -3.19
C TRP A 119 26.03 2.92 -3.96
N GLY A 120 26.65 1.85 -4.45
CA GLY A 120 25.96 0.81 -5.23
C GLY A 120 24.73 0.23 -4.52
N PRO A 121 24.83 -0.28 -3.29
CA PRO A 121 23.67 -0.78 -2.53
C PRO A 121 22.59 0.28 -2.28
N VAL A 122 22.98 1.55 -2.13
CA VAL A 122 22.03 2.67 -1.95
C VAL A 122 21.14 2.83 -3.20
N PHE A 123 21.75 2.88 -4.39
CA PHE A 123 21.00 3.00 -5.63
C PHE A 123 20.11 1.78 -5.89
N ASN A 124 20.59 0.59 -5.60
CA ASN A 124 19.76 -0.61 -5.67
C ASN A 124 18.57 -0.55 -4.71
N GLY A 125 18.79 -0.08 -3.47
CA GLY A 125 17.73 0.11 -2.48
C GLY A 125 16.67 1.13 -2.90
N LEU A 126 17.03 2.17 -3.63
CA LEU A 126 16.11 3.20 -4.15
C LEU A 126 15.03 2.61 -5.06
N VAL A 127 15.32 1.53 -5.79
CA VAL A 127 14.31 0.83 -6.62
C VAL A 127 13.18 0.29 -5.76
N TYR A 128 13.50 -0.31 -4.62
CA TYR A 128 12.52 -0.90 -3.71
C TYR A 128 11.73 0.16 -2.95
N VAL A 129 12.39 1.17 -2.43
CA VAL A 129 11.74 2.33 -1.79
C VAL A 129 10.85 3.07 -2.80
N GLY A 130 11.37 3.30 -4.00
CA GLY A 130 10.61 3.90 -5.10
C GLY A 130 9.36 3.12 -5.44
N GLY A 131 9.44 1.78 -5.51
CA GLY A 131 8.28 0.91 -5.73
C GLY A 131 7.17 1.12 -4.69
N GLY A 132 7.52 1.32 -3.41
CA GLY A 132 6.55 1.66 -2.36
C GLY A 132 5.94 3.05 -2.52
N VAL A 133 6.76 4.04 -2.86
CA VAL A 133 6.31 5.44 -3.06
C VAL A 133 5.36 5.58 -4.26
N THR A 134 5.39 4.66 -5.23
CA THR A 134 4.49 4.69 -6.38
C THR A 134 3.00 4.64 -6.00
N GLU A 135 2.66 4.13 -4.83
CA GLU A 135 1.29 4.13 -4.33
C GLU A 135 0.73 5.56 -4.11
N LEU A 136 1.57 6.59 -4.03
CA LEU A 136 1.12 7.98 -4.03
C LEU A 136 0.32 8.36 -5.29
N LEU A 137 0.43 7.62 -6.40
CA LEU A 137 -0.44 7.78 -7.56
C LEU A 137 -1.94 7.59 -7.22
N ILE A 138 -2.27 6.86 -6.17
CA ILE A 138 -3.63 6.74 -5.65
C ILE A 138 -4.26 8.11 -5.36
N ILE A 139 -3.47 9.10 -4.97
CA ILE A 139 -3.95 10.47 -4.73
C ILE A 139 -4.57 11.08 -6.01
N VAL A 140 -4.04 10.75 -7.18
CA VAL A 140 -4.60 11.20 -8.47
C VAL A 140 -5.99 10.59 -8.69
N LEU A 141 -6.21 9.36 -8.23
CA LEU A 141 -7.51 8.68 -8.33
C LEU A 141 -8.51 9.22 -7.30
N LEU A 142 -8.04 9.67 -6.14
CA LEU A 142 -8.87 10.21 -5.06
C LEU A 142 -9.25 11.68 -5.23
N GLN A 143 -8.62 12.41 -6.17
CA GLN A 143 -8.77 13.87 -6.27
C GLN A 143 -10.22 14.35 -6.41
N HIS A 144 -11.09 13.57 -7.05
CA HIS A 144 -12.49 13.96 -7.26
C HIS A 144 -13.39 13.73 -6.03
N HIS A 145 -12.90 13.02 -5.02
CA HIS A 145 -13.55 12.87 -3.72
C HIS A 145 -13.14 13.95 -2.71
N LEU A 146 -12.12 14.75 -3.03
CA LEU A 146 -11.61 15.77 -2.14
C LEU A 146 -12.39 17.10 -2.32
N GLN A 147 -12.77 17.73 -1.22
CA GLN A 147 -13.46 19.02 -1.23
C GLN A 147 -12.57 20.18 -1.69
N SER A 148 -11.27 20.07 -1.44
CA SER A 148 -10.29 21.11 -1.78
C SER A 148 -9.17 20.57 -2.65
N LYS A 149 -8.53 21.45 -3.43
CA LYS A 149 -7.36 21.11 -4.25
C LYS A 149 -6.15 20.89 -3.36
N ILE A 150 -5.48 19.74 -3.53
CA ILE A 150 -4.23 19.47 -2.82
C ILE A 150 -3.13 20.39 -3.39
N ARG A 151 -2.42 21.08 -2.52
CA ARG A 151 -1.27 21.92 -2.87
C ARG A 151 0.01 21.06 -2.94
N MET A 152 0.97 21.47 -3.75
CA MET A 152 2.24 20.74 -3.93
C MET A 152 2.97 20.51 -2.62
N TRP A 153 3.02 21.50 -1.73
CA TRP A 153 3.68 21.35 -0.43
C TRP A 153 3.04 20.26 0.46
N GLN A 154 1.70 20.06 0.34
CA GLN A 154 1.00 18.98 1.07
C GLN A 154 1.42 17.60 0.57
N LEU A 155 1.62 17.43 -0.75
CA LEU A 155 2.14 16.20 -1.32
C LEU A 155 3.57 15.92 -0.87
N LEU A 156 4.42 16.94 -0.87
CA LEU A 156 5.79 16.84 -0.37
C LEU A 156 5.82 16.50 1.13
N LEU A 157 4.94 17.13 1.91
CA LEU A 157 4.80 16.83 3.32
C LEU A 157 4.35 15.38 3.58
N ILE A 158 3.35 14.89 2.84
CA ILE A 158 2.92 13.49 2.93
C ILE A 158 4.09 12.55 2.58
N GLY A 159 4.80 12.82 1.48
CA GLY A 159 5.98 12.04 1.11
C GLY A 159 7.06 12.04 2.18
N ALA A 160 7.36 13.20 2.77
CA ALA A 160 8.33 13.32 3.85
C ALA A 160 7.90 12.54 5.12
N ILE A 161 6.63 12.65 5.51
CA ILE A 161 6.07 11.90 6.65
C ILE A 161 6.15 10.40 6.41
N LEU A 162 5.77 9.92 5.22
CA LEU A 162 5.85 8.50 4.88
C LEU A 162 7.29 7.99 4.92
N THR A 163 8.23 8.76 4.40
CA THR A 163 9.67 8.43 4.46
C THR A 163 10.14 8.37 5.92
N PHE A 164 9.79 9.36 6.73
CA PHE A 164 10.18 9.39 8.14
C PHE A 164 9.61 8.21 8.94
N ILE A 165 8.33 7.88 8.74
CA ILE A 165 7.69 6.71 9.39
C ILE A 165 8.36 5.41 8.96
N SER A 166 8.78 5.30 7.70
CA SER A 166 9.47 4.10 7.19
C SER A 166 10.89 3.93 7.75
N LEU A 167 11.56 5.02 8.10
CA LEU A 167 12.90 4.97 8.69
C LEU A 167 12.92 4.36 10.10
N GLY A 168 11.87 4.58 10.89
CA GLY A 168 11.79 4.08 12.26
C GLY A 168 12.03 2.57 12.37
N PRO A 169 11.24 1.73 11.71
CA PRO A 169 11.43 0.27 11.72
C PRO A 169 12.79 -0.19 11.15
N ILE A 170 13.33 0.50 10.15
CA ILE A 170 14.63 0.16 9.54
C ILE A 170 15.76 0.44 10.53
N ILE A 171 15.78 1.64 11.12
CA ILE A 171 16.77 2.02 12.13
C ILE A 171 16.64 1.09 13.35
N GLY A 172 15.40 0.81 13.80
CA GLY A 172 15.15 -0.13 14.88
C GLY A 172 15.74 -1.50 14.60
N ALA A 173 15.46 -2.09 13.43
CA ALA A 173 15.98 -3.39 13.05
C ALA A 173 17.50 -3.46 13.06
N ILE A 174 18.17 -2.45 12.48
CA ILE A 174 19.64 -2.41 12.43
C ILE A 174 20.23 -2.25 13.82
N THR A 175 19.67 -1.38 14.64
CA THR A 175 20.20 -1.09 15.98
C THR A 175 19.95 -2.21 16.99
N GLU A 176 18.82 -2.93 16.86
CA GLU A 176 18.46 -4.02 17.76
C GLU A 176 19.11 -5.36 17.36
N PHE A 177 19.08 -5.71 16.07
CA PHE A 177 19.55 -7.03 15.59
C PHE A 177 20.93 -6.97 14.89
N GLY A 178 21.37 -5.80 14.47
CA GLY A 178 22.55 -5.63 13.61
C GLY A 178 22.19 -5.77 12.12
N PRO A 179 23.01 -5.22 11.20
CA PRO A 179 22.70 -5.15 9.77
C PRO A 179 22.57 -6.53 9.12
N VAL A 180 23.36 -7.51 9.51
CA VAL A 180 23.34 -8.87 8.95
C VAL A 180 22.07 -9.61 9.29
N GLU A 181 21.66 -9.61 10.55
CA GLU A 181 20.42 -10.29 10.97
C GLU A 181 19.18 -9.51 10.51
N ALA A 182 19.19 -8.19 10.57
CA ALA A 182 18.10 -7.36 10.06
C ALA A 182 17.82 -7.63 8.57
N SER A 183 18.86 -7.88 7.77
CA SER A 183 18.71 -8.17 6.34
C SER A 183 18.07 -9.53 6.03
N LYS A 184 18.06 -10.46 6.98
CA LYS A 184 17.44 -11.80 6.84
C LYS A 184 15.98 -11.82 7.27
N GLN A 185 15.53 -10.80 7.98
CA GLN A 185 14.16 -10.74 8.52
C GLN A 185 13.16 -10.36 7.43
N TYR A 186 12.14 -11.19 7.22
CA TYR A 186 11.04 -10.87 6.30
C TYR A 186 10.15 -9.74 6.83
N GLN A 187 10.02 -9.61 8.15
CA GLN A 187 9.15 -8.65 8.84
C GLN A 187 9.83 -8.12 10.10
N SER A 188 10.85 -7.31 9.92
CA SER A 188 11.60 -6.73 11.04
C SER A 188 10.73 -5.97 12.06
N PRO A 189 9.63 -5.26 11.70
CA PRO A 189 8.77 -4.66 12.70
C PRO A 189 8.14 -5.67 13.67
N TYR A 190 7.78 -6.86 13.19
CA TYR A 190 7.24 -7.92 14.06
C TYR A 190 8.30 -8.48 15.01
N GLU A 191 9.51 -8.69 14.53
CA GLU A 191 10.61 -9.16 15.37
C GLU A 191 10.95 -8.14 16.47
N GLN A 192 10.82 -6.84 16.18
CA GLN A 192 10.98 -5.80 17.20
C GLN A 192 9.88 -5.87 18.28
N TRP A 193 8.65 -6.22 17.93
CA TRP A 193 7.58 -6.46 18.91
C TRP A 193 7.86 -7.69 19.79
N ARG A 194 8.48 -8.73 19.26
CA ARG A 194 8.87 -9.93 20.02
C ARG A 194 9.97 -9.67 21.04
N LEU A 195 10.79 -8.64 20.85
CA LEU A 195 11.80 -8.25 21.83
C LEU A 195 11.20 -7.52 23.04
N LEU A 196 9.98 -6.97 22.87
CA LEU A 196 9.39 -6.10 23.86
C LEU A 196 8.93 -6.91 25.09
N ARG A 197 9.44 -6.50 26.27
CA ARG A 197 9.02 -7.00 27.57
C ARG A 197 8.54 -5.82 28.40
N LEU A 198 7.35 -5.93 29.01
CA LEU A 198 6.78 -4.92 29.88
C LEU A 198 6.87 -5.40 31.35
N GLY A 199 7.95 -5.02 32.02
CA GLY A 199 8.27 -5.52 33.36
C GLY A 199 8.63 -7.00 33.37
N GLU A 200 8.42 -7.66 34.51
CA GLU A 200 8.77 -9.09 34.71
C GLU A 200 7.63 -10.05 34.33
N TYR A 201 6.41 -9.52 34.08
CA TYR A 201 5.20 -10.34 33.97
C TYR A 201 4.53 -10.34 32.58
N ILE A 202 4.80 -9.34 31.75
CA ILE A 202 4.15 -9.22 30.42
C ILE A 202 5.21 -9.38 29.34
N GLU A 203 5.33 -10.61 28.84
CA GLU A 203 6.34 -10.98 27.84
C GLU A 203 5.79 -11.03 26.40
N HIS A 204 4.46 -11.12 26.23
CA HIS A 204 3.82 -11.31 24.92
C HIS A 204 2.87 -10.18 24.56
N VAL A 205 3.40 -9.13 23.94
CA VAL A 205 2.62 -7.99 23.43
C VAL A 205 2.62 -7.94 21.90
N ASP A 206 3.14 -8.95 21.26
CA ASP A 206 3.25 -9.10 19.80
C ASP A 206 1.90 -9.16 19.09
N PHE A 207 0.80 -9.48 19.78
CA PHE A 207 -0.56 -9.37 19.25
C PHE A 207 -0.92 -7.93 18.81
N LEU A 208 -0.31 -6.91 19.41
CA LEU A 208 -0.49 -5.51 19.00
C LEU A 208 0.11 -5.25 17.61
N SER A 209 1.19 -5.93 17.27
CA SER A 209 1.76 -5.93 15.91
C SER A 209 0.77 -6.49 14.89
N VAL A 210 0.10 -7.60 15.20
CA VAL A 210 -0.90 -8.22 14.32
C VAL A 210 -2.08 -7.28 14.12
N PHE A 211 -2.56 -6.63 15.19
CA PHE A 211 -3.60 -5.60 15.08
C PHE A 211 -3.17 -4.44 14.17
N GLN A 212 -1.95 -3.91 14.38
CA GLN A 212 -1.39 -2.81 13.59
C GLN A 212 -1.31 -3.17 12.10
N TRP A 213 -0.85 -4.38 11.81
CA TRP A 213 -0.76 -4.91 10.45
C TRP A 213 -2.13 -5.08 9.79
N LEU A 214 -3.05 -5.78 10.47
CA LEU A 214 -4.39 -6.04 9.93
C LEU A 214 -5.19 -4.75 9.73
N ALA A 215 -5.04 -3.77 10.61
CA ALA A 215 -5.66 -2.45 10.45
C ALA A 215 -5.21 -1.78 9.15
N GLY A 216 -3.90 -1.73 8.89
CA GLY A 216 -3.34 -1.17 7.67
C GLY A 216 -3.75 -1.95 6.41
N ALA A 217 -3.66 -3.29 6.46
CA ALA A 217 -4.05 -4.16 5.36
C ALA A 217 -5.54 -4.00 4.98
N THR A 218 -6.43 -3.95 5.97
CA THR A 218 -7.87 -3.77 5.76
C THR A 218 -8.18 -2.47 5.03
N ILE A 219 -7.61 -1.36 5.47
CA ILE A 219 -7.80 -0.06 4.81
C ILE A 219 -7.24 -0.08 3.39
N ARG A 220 -6.03 -0.60 3.20
CA ARG A 220 -5.36 -0.67 1.88
C ARG A 220 -6.14 -1.51 0.89
N ILE A 221 -6.55 -2.73 1.26
CA ILE A 221 -7.32 -3.63 0.39
C ILE A 221 -8.68 -3.02 0.06
N SER A 222 -9.40 -2.47 1.05
CA SER A 222 -10.70 -1.82 0.85
C SER A 222 -10.59 -0.64 -0.11
N LEU A 223 -9.56 0.18 0.04
CA LEU A 223 -9.34 1.36 -0.79
C LEU A 223 -9.07 0.98 -2.24
N VAL A 224 -8.17 0.02 -2.50
CA VAL A 224 -7.87 -0.37 -3.88
C VAL A 224 -9.04 -1.08 -4.56
N GLN A 225 -9.82 -1.89 -3.84
CA GLN A 225 -11.06 -2.47 -4.37
C GLN A 225 -12.07 -1.38 -4.73
N TYR A 226 -12.27 -0.40 -3.84
CA TYR A 226 -13.15 0.73 -4.11
C TYR A 226 -12.71 1.52 -5.34
N LEU A 227 -11.42 1.87 -5.43
CA LEU A 227 -10.86 2.65 -6.54
C LEU A 227 -10.95 1.91 -7.87
N LEU A 228 -10.71 0.60 -7.90
CA LEU A 228 -10.93 -0.23 -9.09
C LEU A 228 -12.36 -0.11 -9.60
N ALA A 229 -13.32 -0.20 -8.70
CA ALA A 229 -14.73 -0.10 -9.07
C ALA A 229 -15.17 1.35 -9.36
N ASP A 230 -14.50 2.34 -8.83
CA ASP A 230 -14.82 3.76 -9.08
C ASP A 230 -14.19 4.30 -10.37
N LEU A 231 -13.04 3.75 -10.77
CA LEU A 231 -12.33 4.11 -11.99
C LEU A 231 -13.06 3.65 -13.26
N LEU A 232 -13.80 2.52 -13.16
CA LEU A 232 -14.53 1.94 -14.28
C LEU A 232 -15.93 2.57 -14.44
N PRO A 233 -16.45 2.72 -15.68
CA PRO A 233 -17.70 3.42 -15.96
C PRO A 233 -18.93 2.54 -15.73
N PHE A 234 -19.13 2.06 -14.52
CA PHE A 234 -20.34 1.29 -14.19
C PHE A 234 -21.58 2.19 -14.14
N LYS A 235 -22.61 1.81 -14.89
CA LYS A 235 -23.90 2.54 -14.93
C LYS A 235 -24.78 2.27 -13.69
N ASN A 236 -24.69 1.06 -13.10
CA ASN A 236 -25.59 0.61 -12.04
C ASN A 236 -24.80 0.14 -10.81
N GLN A 237 -25.34 0.45 -9.63
CA GLN A 237 -24.75 0.00 -8.36
C GLN A 237 -24.70 -1.54 -8.23
N VAL A 238 -25.67 -2.24 -8.83
CA VAL A 238 -25.69 -3.71 -8.85
C VAL A 238 -24.48 -4.26 -9.61
N THR A 239 -24.19 -3.71 -10.79
CA THR A 239 -23.03 -4.11 -11.60
C THR A 239 -21.70 -3.80 -10.89
N LYS A 240 -21.61 -2.65 -10.23
CA LYS A 240 -20.46 -2.29 -9.40
C LYS A 240 -20.25 -3.30 -8.26
N THR A 241 -21.32 -3.69 -7.57
CA THR A 241 -21.25 -4.68 -6.47
C THR A 241 -20.84 -6.06 -6.98
N ARG A 242 -21.38 -6.50 -8.13
CA ARG A 242 -20.98 -7.78 -8.76
C ARG A 242 -19.50 -7.78 -9.15
N PHE A 243 -18.99 -6.68 -9.66
CA PHE A 243 -17.58 -6.52 -9.97
C PHE A 243 -16.70 -6.59 -8.71
N LEU A 244 -17.08 -5.90 -7.63
CA LEU A 244 -16.38 -6.00 -6.34
C LEU A 244 -16.39 -7.43 -5.80
N LEU A 245 -17.50 -8.15 -5.94
CA LEU A 245 -17.61 -9.54 -5.53
C LEU A 245 -16.68 -10.44 -6.36
N LEU A 246 -16.58 -10.20 -7.67
CA LEU A 246 -15.67 -10.93 -8.54
C LEU A 246 -14.20 -10.70 -8.12
N ILE A 247 -13.81 -9.47 -7.82
CA ILE A 247 -12.46 -9.16 -7.30
C ILE A 247 -12.22 -9.87 -5.95
N ALA A 248 -13.19 -9.79 -5.03
CA ALA A 248 -13.09 -10.45 -3.74
C ALA A 248 -12.91 -11.97 -3.89
N THR A 249 -13.72 -12.60 -4.73
CA THR A 249 -13.62 -14.04 -5.02
C THR A 249 -12.27 -14.38 -5.65
N SER A 250 -11.78 -13.57 -6.59
CA SER A 250 -10.46 -13.79 -7.21
C SER A 250 -9.32 -13.68 -6.19
N TYR A 251 -9.40 -12.76 -5.24
CA TYR A 251 -8.40 -12.65 -4.16
C TYR A 251 -8.41 -13.87 -3.24
N ILE A 252 -9.59 -14.40 -2.91
CA ILE A 252 -9.71 -15.65 -2.15
C ILE A 252 -9.05 -16.80 -2.91
N LEU A 253 -9.40 -17.00 -4.17
CA LEU A 253 -8.86 -18.09 -5.00
C LEU A 253 -7.34 -18.00 -5.15
N LEU A 254 -6.80 -16.81 -5.46
CA LEU A 254 -5.36 -16.59 -5.59
C LEU A 254 -4.61 -16.82 -4.27
N SER A 255 -5.19 -16.42 -3.14
CA SER A 255 -4.55 -16.59 -1.83
C SER A 255 -4.54 -18.03 -1.32
N LEU A 256 -5.37 -18.90 -1.90
CA LEU A 256 -5.40 -20.34 -1.60
C LEU A 256 -4.45 -21.16 -2.49
N LEU A 257 -3.82 -20.54 -3.49
CA LEU A 257 -2.83 -21.23 -4.31
C LEU A 257 -1.65 -21.72 -3.44
N PRO A 258 -1.08 -22.90 -3.74
CA PRO A 258 0.03 -23.47 -2.98
C PRO A 258 1.37 -22.81 -3.31
N ILE A 259 1.41 -21.47 -3.21
CA ILE A 259 2.62 -20.68 -3.41
C ILE A 259 3.33 -20.56 -2.05
N SER A 260 4.64 -20.88 -2.02
CA SER A 260 5.43 -20.70 -0.81
C SER A 260 5.65 -19.22 -0.52
N GLN A 261 5.86 -18.88 0.75
CA GLN A 261 6.15 -17.50 1.15
C GLN A 261 7.46 -17.01 0.51
N ASN A 262 8.45 -17.88 0.39
CA ASN A 262 9.73 -17.53 -0.24
C ASN A 262 9.58 -17.24 -1.73
N ASP A 263 8.83 -18.05 -2.49
CA ASP A 263 8.60 -17.83 -3.92
C ASP A 263 7.83 -16.53 -4.16
N PHE A 264 6.86 -16.23 -3.28
CA PHE A 264 6.16 -14.96 -3.31
C PHE A 264 7.11 -13.77 -3.11
N TYR A 265 8.00 -13.82 -2.11
CA TYR A 265 8.97 -12.74 -1.89
C TYR A 265 9.96 -12.62 -3.05
N LEU A 266 10.47 -13.72 -3.58
CA LEU A 266 11.36 -13.68 -4.75
C LEU A 266 10.69 -13.03 -5.96
N TRP A 267 9.43 -13.41 -6.24
CA TRP A 267 8.64 -12.78 -7.29
C TRP A 267 8.40 -11.30 -7.01
N ALA A 268 7.99 -10.95 -5.79
CA ALA A 268 7.69 -9.57 -5.40
C ALA A 268 8.91 -8.66 -5.54
N TYR A 269 10.07 -9.06 -5.02
CA TYR A 269 11.27 -8.22 -5.06
C TYR A 269 11.97 -8.22 -6.41
N ARG A 270 12.03 -9.35 -7.12
CA ARG A 270 12.74 -9.41 -8.40
C ARG A 270 11.95 -8.85 -9.58
N LEU A 271 10.63 -8.96 -9.55
CA LEU A 271 9.80 -8.59 -10.70
C LEU A 271 8.76 -7.53 -10.34
N TYR A 272 7.89 -7.78 -9.35
CA TYR A 272 6.73 -6.94 -9.10
C TYR A 272 7.12 -5.49 -8.69
N VAL A 273 7.99 -5.32 -7.70
CA VAL A 273 8.38 -3.98 -7.20
C VAL A 273 9.12 -3.15 -8.27
N PRO A 274 10.16 -3.68 -8.97
CA PRO A 274 10.79 -2.93 -10.05
C PRO A 274 9.85 -2.60 -11.21
N ALA A 275 8.98 -3.55 -11.60
CA ALA A 275 8.02 -3.34 -12.68
C ALA A 275 6.99 -2.25 -12.32
N THR A 276 6.46 -2.28 -11.09
CA THR A 276 5.52 -1.23 -10.62
C THR A 276 6.17 0.14 -10.58
N LEU A 277 7.44 0.25 -10.19
CA LEU A 277 8.19 1.50 -10.26
C LEU A 277 8.26 2.01 -11.71
N CYS A 278 8.74 1.20 -12.64
CA CYS A 278 8.86 1.59 -14.05
C CYS A 278 7.50 2.02 -14.64
N ILE A 279 6.46 1.21 -14.45
CA ILE A 279 5.11 1.51 -14.94
C ILE A 279 4.59 2.81 -14.35
N SER A 280 4.74 3.03 -13.04
CA SER A 280 4.25 4.22 -12.36
C SER A 280 4.98 5.49 -12.78
N VAL A 281 6.29 5.41 -12.99
CA VAL A 281 7.08 6.55 -13.51
C VAL A 281 6.63 6.89 -14.93
N LEU A 282 6.49 5.90 -15.81
CA LEU A 282 6.01 6.10 -17.18
C LEU A 282 4.59 6.70 -17.18
N LEU A 283 3.66 6.15 -16.41
CA LEU A 283 2.31 6.68 -16.26
C LEU A 283 2.33 8.14 -15.76
N SER A 284 3.16 8.44 -14.77
CA SER A 284 3.29 9.80 -14.23
C SER A 284 3.77 10.78 -15.29
N LEU A 285 4.77 10.39 -16.09
CA LEU A 285 5.30 11.21 -17.19
C LEU A 285 4.24 11.42 -18.28
N PHE A 286 3.50 10.39 -18.67
CA PHE A 286 2.41 10.52 -19.65
C PHE A 286 1.27 11.40 -19.14
N LEU A 287 0.85 11.22 -17.89
CA LEU A 287 -0.18 12.06 -17.29
C LEU A 287 0.27 13.53 -17.18
N LEU A 288 1.54 13.77 -16.87
CA LEU A 288 2.14 15.09 -16.85
C LEU A 288 2.14 15.72 -18.24
N TYR A 289 2.59 14.97 -19.25
CA TYR A 289 2.60 15.39 -20.64
C TYR A 289 1.19 15.80 -21.12
N ILE A 290 0.19 14.93 -20.93
CA ILE A 290 -1.20 15.23 -21.27
C ILE A 290 -1.71 16.47 -20.52
N SER A 291 -1.36 16.61 -19.25
CA SER A 291 -1.79 17.74 -18.44
C SER A 291 -1.25 19.09 -18.93
N ILE A 292 -0.04 19.13 -19.50
CA ILE A 292 0.63 20.35 -19.94
C ILE A 292 0.29 20.66 -21.39
N PHE A 293 0.35 19.68 -22.27
CA PHE A 293 0.35 19.91 -23.71
C PHE A 293 -1.01 19.71 -24.40
N THR A 294 -1.98 19.05 -23.75
CA THR A 294 -3.30 18.83 -24.36
C THR A 294 -4.35 19.78 -23.78
N LYS A 295 -5.12 20.45 -24.65
CA LYS A 295 -6.29 21.23 -24.28
C LYS A 295 -7.53 20.33 -24.25
N PRO A 296 -8.54 20.62 -23.39
CA PRO A 296 -9.81 19.89 -23.47
C PRO A 296 -10.43 20.07 -24.85
N THR A 297 -10.85 19.01 -25.48
CA THR A 297 -11.67 19.07 -26.69
C THR A 297 -12.97 19.77 -26.31
N LYS A 298 -13.31 20.89 -26.96
CA LYS A 298 -14.62 21.51 -26.79
C LYS A 298 -15.65 20.50 -27.26
N GLU A 299 -16.45 19.94 -26.36
CA GLU A 299 -17.69 19.28 -26.75
C GLU A 299 -18.48 20.30 -27.57
N GLY A 300 -18.81 19.91 -28.81
CA GLY A 300 -19.57 20.75 -29.71
C GLY A 300 -20.88 21.17 -29.03
N SER A 301 -21.10 22.45 -28.96
CA SER A 301 -22.40 23.02 -28.65
C SER A 301 -23.38 22.51 -29.71
N THR A 302 -24.13 21.49 -29.42
CA THR A 302 -25.39 21.16 -30.07
C THR A 302 -26.42 20.85 -28.98
#